data_e1db1661deb3cc0f4f24e8d72abed463
#
_entry.id   e1db1661deb3cc0f4f24e8d72abed463
#
_cell.length_a   1.000
_cell.length_b   1.000
_cell.length_c   1.000
_cell.angle_alpha   90.00
_cell.angle_beta   90.00
_cell.angle_gamma   90.00
#
_symmetry.space_group_name_H-M   'P 1'
#
loop_
_entity.id
_entity.type
_entity.pdbx_description
1 polymer ?
#
loop_
_entity_poly.entity_id
_entity_poly.type
_entity_poly.pdbx_seq_one_letter_code
_entity_poly.pdbx_strand_id
1 'polypeptide(L)'
;MATRYQLAFNLVFFVSFFSTESLALSAVTTNVIEGHSPRFITSIENSIESNAEFDYFGVTYDGKTYFNTNDLDSALGINIATKTPVSLKLSSAIKQPQNTDVIDVDGDGDISLSEDTAHPLSLVWYYEDSDNNEVKLTAAQTTTTFSTLLKNGIYPYIKVSGSVSLNTKYGVPNSQNYPDNKIAITKTPYRRFHIKIGGEAIKYASPNMSYAGGGYTYGDKSIFDPTTNNGHVPQSDYLDNFPSTGANGLYFYLVTNGIDNSLDTTTWAVKTSNVDDSSLNAITASIEKTEAPSSKGFKVYDNKNMVLVTLKGPDSSSKGEDKATAPTANLPVDIELIGTTKQGVKLIYKFRITQWFINRGDFVAWPAQQKEWCEGLGNYRQANVRDLSNARLNSLSDNFHPHHNYKRAVHQGLLTEWGAMAYFSGANFYNQTYGWTSGISPSNGNVIYVNMNTGALYDNKVTTKEPSYDYYGICVAK
;
A
#
# COMPACT_ATOMS: atom_id res chain seq x y z
N MET A 1 -19.14 -50.41 93.12
CA MET A 1 -19.77 -50.31 91.76
C MET A 1 -19.82 -48.88 91.23
N ALA A 2 -19.07 -47.93 91.78
CA ALA A 2 -19.13 -46.52 91.31
C ALA A 2 -17.93 -46.03 90.49
N THR A 3 -16.89 -46.84 90.33
CA THR A 3 -15.63 -46.40 89.72
C THR A 3 -15.47 -46.77 88.25
N ARG A 4 -16.35 -47.57 87.64
CA ARG A 4 -16.27 -47.95 86.20
C ARG A 4 -17.10 -47.06 85.30
N TYR A 5 -18.04 -46.31 85.81
CA TYR A 5 -18.86 -45.39 84.98
C TYR A 5 -18.23 -44.02 84.81
N GLN A 6 -17.33 -43.60 85.65
CA GLN A 6 -16.64 -42.29 85.48
C GLN A 6 -15.55 -42.33 84.42
N LEU A 7 -14.92 -43.51 84.17
CA LEU A 7 -13.91 -43.61 83.14
C LEU A 7 -14.51 -43.64 81.68
N ALA A 8 -15.71 -44.21 81.53
CA ALA A 8 -16.40 -44.27 80.25
C ALA A 8 -16.98 -42.91 79.82
N PHE A 9 -17.40 -42.09 80.82
CA PHE A 9 -17.94 -40.76 80.53
C PHE A 9 -16.85 -39.74 80.18
N ASN A 10 -15.67 -39.87 80.80
CA ASN A 10 -14.53 -39.01 80.42
C ASN A 10 -13.89 -39.39 79.06
N LEU A 11 -14.01 -40.64 78.60
CA LEU A 11 -13.47 -41.05 77.34
C LEU A 11 -14.35 -40.60 76.16
N VAL A 12 -15.66 -40.55 76.36
CA VAL A 12 -16.62 -40.07 75.37
C VAL A 12 -16.55 -38.54 75.23
N PHE A 13 -16.25 -37.82 76.33
CA PHE A 13 -16.13 -36.38 76.31
C PHE A 13 -14.79 -35.90 75.68
N PHE A 14 -13.74 -36.74 75.71
CA PHE A 14 -12.46 -36.39 75.09
C PHE A 14 -12.40 -36.68 73.61
N VAL A 15 -13.24 -37.57 73.04
CA VAL A 15 -13.30 -37.88 71.59
C VAL A 15 -14.14 -36.84 70.86
N SER A 16 -14.99 -36.06 71.54
CA SER A 16 -15.83 -35.05 70.87
C SER A 16 -15.14 -33.71 70.64
N PHE A 17 -13.88 -33.50 71.04
CA PHE A 17 -13.14 -32.26 70.86
C PHE A 17 -12.04 -32.29 69.80
N PHE A 18 -11.85 -33.42 69.13
CA PHE A 18 -11.03 -33.46 67.92
C PHE A 18 -11.92 -33.40 66.69
N SER A 19 -12.63 -32.26 66.49
CA SER A 19 -13.04 -31.86 65.23
C SER A 19 -11.73 -31.41 64.49
N THR A 20 -11.14 -32.28 63.73
CA THR A 20 -10.14 -31.87 62.71
C THR A 20 -10.88 -30.93 61.77
N GLU A 21 -10.64 -29.64 61.95
CA GLU A 21 -10.93 -28.72 60.86
C GLU A 21 -10.17 -29.22 59.64
N SER A 22 -10.89 -29.78 58.68
CA SER A 22 -10.40 -30.04 57.39
C SER A 22 -10.14 -28.66 56.75
N LEU A 23 -8.91 -28.19 56.89
CA LEU A 23 -8.43 -27.09 56.06
C LEU A 23 -8.50 -27.60 54.64
N ALA A 24 -9.60 -27.26 53.94
CA ALA A 24 -9.64 -27.39 52.51
C ALA A 24 -8.52 -26.49 51.97
N LEU A 25 -7.42 -27.07 51.52
CA LEU A 25 -6.46 -26.37 50.71
C LEU A 25 -7.18 -25.92 49.44
N SER A 26 -7.63 -24.69 49.41
CA SER A 26 -7.99 -24.06 48.15
C SER A 26 -6.67 -23.73 47.42
N ALA A 27 -6.24 -24.62 46.58
CA ALA A 27 -5.19 -24.27 45.59
C ALA A 27 -5.82 -23.33 44.57
N VAL A 28 -5.52 -22.06 44.69
CA VAL A 28 -5.81 -21.12 43.58
C VAL A 28 -4.77 -21.40 42.54
N THR A 29 -5.18 -22.02 41.44
CA THR A 29 -4.33 -22.11 40.26
C THR A 29 -4.21 -20.72 39.66
N THR A 30 -3.01 -20.29 39.33
CA THR A 30 -2.76 -19.03 38.66
C THR A 30 -3.32 -19.02 37.23
N ASN A 31 -3.56 -20.18 36.65
CA ASN A 31 -4.08 -20.36 35.32
C ASN A 31 -5.52 -20.86 35.39
N VAL A 32 -6.39 -20.21 34.64
CA VAL A 32 -7.82 -20.51 34.53
C VAL A 32 -8.05 -21.39 33.31
N ILE A 33 -8.85 -22.45 33.45
CA ILE A 33 -9.26 -23.24 32.30
C ILE A 33 -10.23 -22.40 31.48
N GLU A 34 -9.88 -22.05 30.26
CA GLU A 34 -10.77 -21.42 29.30
C GLU A 34 -11.91 -22.40 28.94
N GLY A 35 -13.15 -21.94 28.97
CA GLY A 35 -14.33 -22.74 28.59
C GLY A 35 -14.54 -22.87 27.09
N HIS A 36 -13.62 -22.38 26.26
CA HIS A 36 -13.68 -22.36 24.81
C HIS A 36 -12.30 -22.59 24.16
N SER A 37 -12.30 -22.91 22.88
CA SER A 37 -11.06 -23.02 22.10
C SER A 37 -10.39 -21.65 21.92
N PRO A 38 -9.04 -21.62 21.75
CA PRO A 38 -8.32 -20.40 21.42
C PRO A 38 -8.79 -19.87 20.07
N ARG A 39 -8.87 -18.54 19.93
CA ARG A 39 -9.35 -17.91 18.70
C ARG A 39 -8.50 -16.69 18.34
N PHE A 40 -8.38 -16.41 17.07
CA PHE A 40 -7.95 -15.10 16.62
C PHE A 40 -9.01 -14.04 16.92
N ILE A 41 -8.61 -12.79 17.00
CA ILE A 41 -9.56 -11.67 17.04
C ILE A 41 -10.37 -11.62 15.75
N THR A 42 -11.58 -11.10 15.82
CA THR A 42 -12.54 -11.10 14.69
C THR A 42 -12.00 -10.45 13.43
N SER A 43 -11.13 -9.46 13.52
CA SER A 43 -10.52 -8.83 12.34
C SER A 43 -9.62 -9.78 11.55
N ILE A 44 -8.87 -10.65 12.23
CA ILE A 44 -8.00 -11.65 11.59
C ILE A 44 -8.85 -12.77 11.00
N GLU A 45 -9.86 -13.26 11.72
CA GLU A 45 -10.80 -14.27 11.21
C GLU A 45 -11.52 -13.78 9.94
N ASN A 46 -12.03 -12.54 9.96
CA ASN A 46 -12.66 -11.91 8.80
C ASN A 46 -11.69 -11.73 7.63
N SER A 47 -10.42 -11.46 7.90
CA SER A 47 -9.37 -11.37 6.89
C SER A 47 -9.21 -12.70 6.15
N ILE A 48 -9.13 -13.82 6.87
CA ILE A 48 -9.05 -15.16 6.27
C ILE A 48 -10.31 -15.44 5.42
N GLU A 49 -11.50 -15.19 5.95
CA GLU A 49 -12.76 -15.47 5.25
C GLU A 49 -12.96 -14.57 4.02
N SER A 50 -12.51 -13.32 4.06
CA SER A 50 -12.52 -12.41 2.90
C SER A 50 -11.46 -12.74 1.84
N ASN A 51 -10.67 -13.79 2.05
CA ASN A 51 -9.56 -14.20 1.18
C ASN A 51 -8.42 -13.16 1.12
N ALA A 52 -8.20 -12.43 2.20
CA ALA A 52 -7.02 -11.59 2.37
C ALA A 52 -5.79 -12.45 2.74
N GLU A 53 -4.61 -11.88 2.56
CA GLU A 53 -3.38 -12.58 2.89
C GLU A 53 -3.22 -12.76 4.41
N PHE A 54 -2.66 -13.90 4.80
CA PHE A 54 -2.47 -14.26 6.20
C PHE A 54 -1.05 -13.95 6.67
N ASP A 55 -0.89 -12.90 7.44
CA ASP A 55 0.41 -12.29 7.81
C ASP A 55 1.33 -13.14 8.68
N TYR A 56 0.86 -14.30 9.14
CA TYR A 56 1.66 -15.24 9.94
C TYR A 56 2.44 -16.25 9.10
N PHE A 57 2.20 -16.30 7.78
CA PHE A 57 2.99 -17.15 6.89
C PHE A 57 4.24 -16.43 6.42
N GLY A 58 5.32 -17.17 6.37
CA GLY A 58 6.63 -16.71 5.95
C GLY A 58 7.33 -17.70 5.03
N VAL A 59 8.48 -17.29 4.54
CA VAL A 59 9.40 -18.07 3.70
C VAL A 59 10.76 -18.10 4.37
N THR A 60 11.34 -19.27 4.50
CA THR A 60 12.72 -19.46 4.94
C THR A 60 13.63 -19.62 3.73
N TYR A 61 14.69 -18.81 3.67
CA TYR A 61 15.74 -18.84 2.67
C TYR A 61 17.09 -18.67 3.34
N ASP A 62 18.05 -19.52 3.01
CA ASP A 62 19.42 -19.49 3.56
C ASP A 62 19.46 -19.42 5.10
N GLY A 63 18.61 -20.21 5.76
CA GLY A 63 18.52 -20.31 7.22
C GLY A 63 17.86 -19.13 7.93
N LYS A 64 17.35 -18.13 7.19
CA LYS A 64 16.60 -16.99 7.73
C LYS A 64 15.14 -17.02 7.28
N THR A 65 14.25 -16.56 8.13
CA THR A 65 12.82 -16.49 7.85
C THR A 65 12.39 -15.07 7.57
N TYR A 66 11.59 -14.90 6.53
CA TYR A 66 11.07 -13.64 6.04
C TYR A 66 9.55 -13.66 6.03
N PHE A 67 8.92 -12.63 6.59
CA PHE A 67 7.47 -12.48 6.69
C PHE A 67 6.93 -11.35 5.82
N ASN A 68 7.75 -10.71 5.02
CA ASN A 68 7.34 -9.76 4.00
C ASN A 68 8.17 -9.93 2.74
N THR A 69 7.59 -9.51 1.62
CA THR A 69 8.19 -9.65 0.29
C THR A 69 9.47 -8.85 0.14
N ASN A 70 9.52 -7.62 0.67
CA ASN A 70 10.68 -6.74 0.47
C ASN A 70 11.96 -7.29 1.13
N ASP A 71 11.83 -7.87 2.34
CA ASP A 71 12.96 -8.47 3.04
C ASP A 71 13.44 -9.75 2.33
N LEU A 72 12.50 -10.56 1.84
CA LEU A 72 12.82 -11.75 1.04
C LEU A 72 13.52 -11.36 -0.27
N ASP A 73 13.00 -10.36 -1.00
CA ASP A 73 13.62 -9.87 -2.23
C ASP A 73 15.06 -9.38 -2.00
N SER A 74 15.25 -8.61 -0.93
CA SER A 74 16.59 -8.12 -0.55
C SER A 74 17.57 -9.27 -0.28
N ALA A 75 17.09 -10.36 0.34
CA ALA A 75 17.87 -11.55 0.62
C ALA A 75 18.19 -12.37 -0.64
N LEU A 76 17.24 -12.46 -1.57
CA LEU A 76 17.41 -13.17 -2.83
C LEU A 76 18.41 -12.46 -3.77
N GLY A 77 18.44 -11.13 -3.71
CA GLY A 77 19.42 -10.28 -4.39
C GLY A 77 19.27 -10.24 -5.93
N ILE A 78 20.07 -9.37 -6.55
CA ILE A 78 20.01 -9.10 -8.01
C ILE A 78 20.34 -10.30 -8.91
N ASN A 79 21.08 -11.27 -8.40
CA ASN A 79 21.48 -12.44 -9.18
C ASN A 79 20.38 -13.50 -9.31
N ILE A 80 19.20 -13.25 -8.77
CA ILE A 80 18.08 -14.20 -8.85
C ILE A 80 17.67 -14.53 -10.29
N ALA A 81 17.84 -13.59 -11.22
CA ALA A 81 17.47 -13.79 -12.63
C ALA A 81 18.15 -15.02 -13.28
N THR A 82 19.34 -15.40 -12.84
CA THR A 82 20.09 -16.55 -13.33
C THR A 82 19.77 -17.85 -12.58
N LYS A 83 19.06 -17.77 -11.47
CA LYS A 83 18.62 -18.92 -10.67
C LYS A 83 17.33 -19.51 -11.22
N THR A 84 16.95 -20.69 -10.72
CA THR A 84 15.68 -21.34 -11.01
C THR A 84 14.85 -21.40 -9.73
N PRO A 85 13.50 -21.46 -9.80
CA PRO A 85 12.64 -21.60 -8.62
C PRO A 85 13.10 -22.73 -7.68
N VAL A 86 13.40 -23.90 -8.21
CA VAL A 86 13.84 -25.06 -7.40
C VAL A 86 15.22 -24.85 -6.76
N SER A 87 16.10 -24.07 -7.38
CA SER A 87 17.45 -23.83 -6.88
C SER A 87 17.50 -22.99 -5.61
N LEU A 88 16.43 -22.26 -5.29
CA LEU A 88 16.36 -21.40 -4.12
C LEU A 88 16.16 -22.19 -2.82
N LYS A 89 15.71 -23.44 -2.87
CA LYS A 89 15.52 -24.31 -1.70
C LYS A 89 14.72 -23.64 -0.57
N LEU A 90 13.61 -23.02 -0.95
CA LEU A 90 12.73 -22.32 -0.02
C LEU A 90 11.88 -23.30 0.79
N SER A 91 11.54 -22.93 2.03
CA SER A 91 10.57 -23.65 2.85
C SER A 91 9.57 -22.66 3.49
N SER A 92 8.38 -23.18 3.82
CA SER A 92 7.37 -22.41 4.56
C SER A 92 7.79 -22.21 6.02
N ALA A 93 7.26 -21.12 6.61
CA ALA A 93 7.44 -20.81 8.02
C ALA A 93 6.18 -20.19 8.62
N ILE A 94 6.04 -20.25 9.93
CA ILE A 94 4.95 -19.66 10.70
C ILE A 94 5.53 -18.68 11.72
N LYS A 95 4.93 -17.48 11.80
CA LYS A 95 5.18 -16.49 12.85
C LYS A 95 4.22 -16.75 14.02
N GLN A 96 4.69 -16.59 15.25
CA GLN A 96 3.83 -16.66 16.41
C GLN A 96 2.97 -15.39 16.52
N PRO A 97 1.68 -15.51 16.94
CA PRO A 97 0.81 -14.38 17.15
C PRO A 97 1.28 -13.56 18.36
N GLN A 98 0.91 -12.29 18.38
CA GLN A 98 1.04 -11.45 19.57
C GLN A 98 -0.22 -11.64 20.43
N ASN A 99 -0.15 -11.35 21.74
CA ASN A 99 -1.33 -11.40 22.63
C ASN A 99 -2.48 -10.49 22.16
N THR A 100 -2.19 -9.46 21.41
CA THR A 100 -3.19 -8.56 20.79
C THR A 100 -3.92 -9.17 19.60
N ASP A 101 -3.42 -10.26 19.05
CA ASP A 101 -3.92 -10.90 17.82
C ASP A 101 -4.87 -12.06 18.13
N VAL A 102 -4.90 -12.49 19.37
CA VAL A 102 -5.62 -13.67 19.86
C VAL A 102 -6.53 -13.30 21.03
N ILE A 103 -7.55 -14.12 21.26
CA ILE A 103 -8.38 -14.04 22.47
C ILE A 103 -7.77 -14.96 23.52
N ASP A 104 -7.05 -14.36 24.44
CA ASP A 104 -6.39 -14.97 25.57
C ASP A 104 -7.13 -14.50 26.85
N VAL A 105 -7.97 -15.37 27.42
CA VAL A 105 -8.90 -14.97 28.47
C VAL A 105 -8.21 -14.86 29.83
N ASP A 106 -7.25 -15.73 30.14
CA ASP A 106 -6.52 -15.70 31.42
C ASP A 106 -5.24 -14.84 31.35
N GLY A 107 -4.84 -14.40 30.13
CA GLY A 107 -3.75 -13.46 29.93
C GLY A 107 -2.37 -14.03 30.24
N ASP A 108 -2.20 -15.36 30.26
CA ASP A 108 -0.93 -15.99 30.59
C ASP A 108 0.04 -16.09 29.40
N GLY A 109 -0.45 -15.78 28.19
CA GLY A 109 0.35 -15.70 26.97
C GLY A 109 0.78 -17.07 26.41
N ASP A 110 0.07 -18.15 26.74
CA ASP A 110 0.42 -19.50 26.31
C ASP A 110 -0.08 -19.86 24.91
N ILE A 111 -0.86 -18.98 24.27
CA ILE A 111 -1.42 -19.22 22.93
C ILE A 111 -0.31 -19.26 21.89
N SER A 112 -0.28 -20.33 21.11
CA SER A 112 0.72 -20.58 20.08
C SER A 112 0.08 -21.01 18.76
N LEU A 113 0.72 -20.67 17.63
CA LEU A 113 0.32 -21.07 16.29
C LEU A 113 1.24 -22.15 15.76
N SER A 114 0.67 -23.24 15.27
CA SER A 114 1.40 -24.33 14.66
C SER A 114 0.80 -24.71 13.31
N GLU A 115 1.55 -25.48 12.55
CA GLU A 115 1.05 -26.15 11.34
C GLU A 115 0.05 -27.24 11.74
N ASP A 116 -1.04 -27.34 11.00
CA ASP A 116 -1.94 -28.49 11.11
C ASP A 116 -1.28 -29.71 10.44
N THR A 117 -0.94 -30.72 11.23
CA THR A 117 -0.26 -31.93 10.73
C THR A 117 -1.06 -32.74 9.72
N ALA A 118 -2.39 -32.61 9.72
CA ALA A 118 -3.26 -33.27 8.75
C ALA A 118 -3.27 -32.57 7.38
N HIS A 119 -3.06 -31.25 7.38
CA HIS A 119 -3.05 -30.40 6.18
C HIS A 119 -1.86 -29.42 6.24
N PRO A 120 -0.63 -29.93 6.08
CA PRO A 120 0.57 -29.16 6.28
C PRO A 120 0.69 -27.99 5.30
N LEU A 121 1.52 -27.01 5.66
CA LEU A 121 1.81 -25.87 4.80
C LEU A 121 2.47 -26.35 3.51
N SER A 122 2.01 -25.78 2.43
CA SER A 122 2.60 -25.96 1.10
C SER A 122 3.22 -24.63 0.65
N LEU A 123 4.45 -24.70 0.12
CA LEU A 123 5.08 -23.60 -0.59
C LEU A 123 5.14 -23.97 -2.06
N VAL A 124 4.41 -23.23 -2.88
CA VAL A 124 4.26 -23.53 -4.30
C VAL A 124 4.49 -22.28 -5.13
N TRP A 125 5.13 -22.46 -6.28
CA TRP A 125 5.31 -21.41 -7.27
C TRP A 125 4.10 -21.31 -8.19
N TYR A 126 3.59 -20.08 -8.35
CA TYR A 126 2.50 -19.72 -9.23
C TYR A 126 2.87 -18.53 -10.11
N TYR A 127 2.06 -18.28 -11.12
CA TYR A 127 2.03 -17.05 -11.91
C TYR A 127 0.57 -16.75 -12.27
N GLU A 128 0.28 -15.53 -12.66
CA GLU A 128 -1.02 -15.18 -13.23
C GLU A 128 -0.94 -15.21 -14.75
N ASP A 129 -1.90 -15.88 -15.39
CA ASP A 129 -2.01 -15.92 -16.85
C ASP A 129 -2.62 -14.61 -17.40
N SER A 130 -2.82 -14.53 -18.73
CA SER A 130 -3.41 -13.37 -19.40
C SER A 130 -4.83 -13.03 -18.93
N ASP A 131 -5.53 -13.98 -18.36
CA ASP A 131 -6.91 -13.84 -17.85
C ASP A 131 -6.94 -13.61 -16.32
N ASN A 132 -5.77 -13.37 -15.72
CA ASN A 132 -5.55 -13.23 -14.27
C ASN A 132 -5.91 -14.48 -13.45
N ASN A 133 -5.88 -15.66 -14.06
CA ASN A 133 -6.03 -16.90 -13.31
C ASN A 133 -4.69 -17.31 -12.68
N GLU A 134 -4.77 -17.76 -11.42
CA GLU A 134 -3.62 -18.30 -10.71
C GLU A 134 -3.25 -19.69 -11.28
N VAL A 135 -2.07 -19.80 -11.86
CA VAL A 135 -1.57 -21.03 -12.51
C VAL A 135 -0.31 -21.51 -11.81
N LYS A 136 -0.29 -22.77 -11.39
CA LYS A 136 0.89 -23.38 -10.78
C LYS A 136 1.99 -23.59 -11.82
N LEU A 137 3.25 -23.28 -11.48
CA LEU A 137 4.39 -23.62 -12.32
C LEU A 137 4.50 -25.15 -12.50
N THR A 138 4.71 -25.56 -13.74
CA THR A 138 5.00 -26.97 -14.05
C THR A 138 6.40 -27.36 -13.56
N ALA A 139 6.68 -28.64 -13.43
CA ALA A 139 8.00 -29.14 -13.06
C ALA A 139 9.12 -28.62 -13.99
N ALA A 140 8.85 -28.54 -15.29
CA ALA A 140 9.79 -27.98 -16.26
C ALA A 140 10.05 -26.48 -16.02
N GLN A 141 9.00 -25.72 -15.70
CA GLN A 141 9.14 -24.29 -15.41
C GLN A 141 9.91 -24.04 -14.09
N THR A 142 9.76 -24.90 -13.08
CA THR A 142 10.52 -24.74 -11.83
C THR A 142 12.02 -24.98 -11.98
N THR A 143 12.44 -25.66 -13.04
CA THR A 143 13.87 -25.87 -13.39
C THR A 143 14.38 -24.89 -14.45
N THR A 144 13.52 -24.00 -14.95
CA THR A 144 13.87 -22.93 -15.89
C THR A 144 14.34 -21.69 -15.13
N THR A 145 15.34 -20.97 -15.66
CA THR A 145 15.81 -19.75 -15.01
C THR A 145 14.72 -18.68 -14.99
N PHE A 146 14.71 -17.85 -13.95
CA PHE A 146 13.76 -16.74 -13.85
C PHE A 146 13.81 -15.82 -15.07
N SER A 147 14.99 -15.50 -15.57
CA SER A 147 15.11 -14.69 -16.79
C SER A 147 14.42 -15.32 -18.02
N THR A 148 14.44 -16.63 -18.15
CA THR A 148 13.76 -17.35 -19.24
C THR A 148 12.25 -17.40 -19.02
N LEU A 149 11.78 -17.59 -17.78
CA LEU A 149 10.36 -17.52 -17.44
C LEU A 149 9.79 -16.15 -17.79
N LEU A 150 10.47 -15.08 -17.41
CA LEU A 150 10.06 -13.71 -17.72
C LEU A 150 9.99 -13.43 -19.24
N LYS A 151 10.95 -13.94 -20.04
CA LYS A 151 10.92 -13.84 -21.49
C LYS A 151 9.66 -14.46 -22.08
N ASN A 152 9.14 -15.50 -21.44
CA ASN A 152 7.94 -16.21 -21.86
C ASN A 152 6.65 -15.59 -21.27
N GLY A 153 6.74 -14.42 -20.63
CA GLY A 153 5.60 -13.76 -20.00
C GLY A 153 5.14 -14.38 -18.68
N ILE A 154 5.96 -15.24 -18.08
CA ILE A 154 5.65 -15.91 -16.82
C ILE A 154 6.33 -15.15 -15.69
N TYR A 155 5.53 -14.55 -14.80
CA TYR A 155 5.98 -13.77 -13.65
C TYR A 155 5.72 -14.56 -12.37
N PRO A 156 6.67 -15.40 -11.93
CA PRO A 156 6.42 -16.31 -10.83
C PRO A 156 6.41 -15.60 -9.48
N TYR A 157 5.52 -16.04 -8.62
CA TYR A 157 5.48 -15.69 -7.21
C TYR A 157 5.34 -16.94 -6.35
N ILE A 158 5.68 -16.83 -5.07
CA ILE A 158 5.53 -17.90 -4.11
C ILE A 158 4.19 -17.73 -3.41
N LYS A 159 3.44 -18.82 -3.28
CA LYS A 159 2.28 -18.91 -2.41
C LYS A 159 2.55 -19.93 -1.31
N VAL A 160 2.50 -19.47 -0.08
CA VAL A 160 2.44 -20.31 1.12
C VAL A 160 0.98 -20.45 1.50
N SER A 161 0.49 -21.67 1.61
CA SER A 161 -0.90 -21.93 1.99
C SER A 161 -1.02 -23.25 2.73
N GLY A 162 -2.00 -23.36 3.61
CA GLY A 162 -2.27 -24.57 4.37
C GLY A 162 -3.11 -24.28 5.60
N SER A 163 -3.43 -25.33 6.34
CA SER A 163 -4.16 -25.23 7.59
C SER A 163 -3.22 -24.97 8.77
N VAL A 164 -3.68 -24.18 9.71
CA VAL A 164 -2.95 -23.87 10.94
C VAL A 164 -3.81 -24.20 12.16
N SER A 165 -3.15 -24.54 13.26
CA SER A 165 -3.77 -24.78 14.55
C SER A 165 -3.33 -23.71 15.55
N LEU A 166 -4.27 -23.00 16.10
CA LEU A 166 -4.06 -22.14 17.25
C LEU A 166 -4.25 -23.00 18.52
N ASN A 167 -3.28 -23.00 19.41
CA ASN A 167 -3.23 -23.90 20.54
C ASN A 167 -3.06 -23.10 21.84
N THR A 168 -3.70 -23.54 22.90
CA THR A 168 -3.50 -23.08 24.27
C THR A 168 -3.36 -24.28 25.20
N LYS A 169 -2.75 -24.11 26.33
CA LYS A 169 -2.56 -25.15 27.32
C LYS A 169 -3.84 -25.44 28.11
N TYR A 170 -4.69 -24.44 28.34
CA TYR A 170 -5.83 -24.48 29.23
C TYR A 170 -7.19 -24.34 28.53
N GLY A 171 -7.27 -24.31 27.25
CA GLY A 171 -8.52 -24.22 26.46
C GLY A 171 -9.32 -25.54 26.43
N VAL A 172 -10.62 -25.43 26.21
CA VAL A 172 -11.53 -26.60 26.03
C VAL A 172 -12.44 -26.34 24.81
N PRO A 173 -12.14 -26.96 23.66
CA PRO A 173 -10.91 -27.69 23.31
C PRO A 173 -9.66 -26.81 23.36
N ASN A 174 -8.51 -27.42 23.55
CA ASN A 174 -7.22 -26.71 23.64
C ASN A 174 -6.61 -26.33 22.29
N SER A 175 -7.33 -26.53 21.21
CA SER A 175 -6.88 -26.17 19.85
C SER A 175 -8.04 -25.78 18.95
N GLN A 176 -7.75 -24.90 18.01
CA GLN A 176 -8.66 -24.45 16.97
C GLN A 176 -7.94 -24.41 15.62
N ASN A 177 -8.48 -25.16 14.65
CA ASN A 177 -7.92 -25.19 13.30
C ASN A 177 -8.52 -24.09 12.42
N TYR A 178 -7.73 -23.59 11.49
CA TYR A 178 -8.14 -22.67 10.43
C TYR A 178 -7.72 -23.28 9.07
N PRO A 179 -8.66 -23.52 8.13
CA PRO A 179 -10.09 -23.16 8.22
C PRO A 179 -10.87 -24.01 9.24
N ASP A 180 -11.93 -23.43 9.80
CA ASP A 180 -12.87 -24.13 10.66
C ASP A 180 -14.33 -23.85 10.29
N ASN A 181 -15.02 -24.85 9.80
CA ASN A 181 -16.45 -24.76 9.42
C ASN A 181 -17.38 -24.43 10.61
N LYS A 182 -16.98 -24.71 11.87
CA LYS A 182 -17.81 -24.44 13.06
C LYS A 182 -17.93 -22.94 13.33
N ILE A 183 -16.90 -22.16 12.94
CA ILE A 183 -16.89 -20.70 13.09
C ILE A 183 -17.00 -20.00 11.74
N ALA A 184 -17.49 -20.68 10.72
CA ALA A 184 -17.69 -20.18 9.36
C ALA A 184 -16.41 -19.72 8.63
N ILE A 185 -15.23 -20.14 9.05
CA ILE A 185 -13.96 -19.90 8.38
C ILE A 185 -13.69 -21.08 7.43
N THR A 186 -14.11 -20.93 6.18
CA THR A 186 -14.03 -22.02 5.18
C THR A 186 -12.84 -21.88 4.25
N LYS A 187 -12.19 -20.73 4.21
CA LYS A 187 -11.07 -20.46 3.31
C LYS A 187 -9.74 -20.82 3.94
N THR A 188 -8.92 -21.50 3.17
CA THR A 188 -7.57 -21.86 3.57
C THR A 188 -6.70 -20.61 3.64
N PRO A 189 -6.06 -20.32 4.78
CA PRO A 189 -5.12 -19.21 4.89
C PRO A 189 -4.00 -19.31 3.85
N TYR A 190 -3.61 -18.19 3.29
CA TYR A 190 -2.49 -18.13 2.34
C TYR A 190 -1.74 -16.82 2.43
N ARG A 191 -0.51 -16.79 1.92
CA ARG A 191 0.26 -15.58 1.68
C ARG A 191 1.05 -15.70 0.39
N ARG A 192 1.11 -14.62 -0.37
CA ARG A 192 1.91 -14.51 -1.59
C ARG A 192 3.18 -13.71 -1.33
N PHE A 193 4.25 -14.13 -1.99
CA PHE A 193 5.52 -13.42 -2.00
C PHE A 193 5.88 -13.17 -3.46
N HIS A 194 5.58 -11.97 -3.93
CA HIS A 194 5.90 -11.54 -5.29
C HIS A 194 7.39 -11.19 -5.36
N ILE A 195 8.18 -12.05 -5.98
CA ILE A 195 9.61 -11.84 -6.10
C ILE A 195 9.89 -10.86 -7.22
N LYS A 196 10.61 -9.81 -6.92
CA LYS A 196 11.07 -8.83 -7.90
C LYS A 196 12.25 -9.40 -8.71
N ILE A 197 11.97 -10.28 -9.66
CA ILE A 197 12.97 -10.87 -10.55
C ILE A 197 13.41 -9.79 -11.54
N GLY A 198 14.54 -9.19 -11.33
CA GLY A 198 14.93 -7.94 -11.94
C GLY A 198 14.37 -6.71 -11.20
N GLY A 199 13.75 -6.91 -10.03
CA GLY A 199 12.98 -5.91 -9.32
C GLY A 199 13.78 -4.86 -8.58
N GLU A 200 15.04 -5.08 -8.32
CA GLU A 200 15.96 -3.97 -8.03
C GLU A 200 16.30 -3.17 -9.31
N ALA A 201 15.82 -3.63 -10.45
CA ALA A 201 15.97 -2.91 -11.69
C ALA A 201 15.21 -1.59 -11.68
N ILE A 202 13.97 -1.56 -11.20
CA ILE A 202 13.24 -0.30 -10.99
C ILE A 202 13.48 0.16 -9.57
N LYS A 203 14.29 1.18 -9.43
CA LYS A 203 14.69 1.73 -8.13
C LYS A 203 13.70 2.77 -7.63
N TYR A 204 13.29 3.67 -8.53
CA TYR A 204 12.38 4.77 -8.20
C TYR A 204 11.45 5.12 -9.35
N ALA A 205 10.24 5.56 -9.01
CA ALA A 205 9.43 6.44 -9.83
C ALA A 205 9.59 7.85 -9.26
N SER A 206 10.28 8.73 -9.99
CA SER A 206 10.77 10.03 -9.51
C SER A 206 10.07 11.20 -10.22
N PRO A 207 8.97 11.74 -9.65
CA PRO A 207 8.35 12.98 -10.11
C PRO A 207 9.15 14.19 -9.63
N ASN A 208 8.53 15.38 -9.58
CA ASN A 208 9.16 16.54 -8.97
C ASN A 208 9.40 16.33 -7.48
N MET A 209 10.66 16.42 -7.06
CA MET A 209 11.11 16.14 -5.70
C MET A 209 11.27 17.41 -4.83
N SER A 210 10.88 18.58 -5.33
CA SER A 210 10.81 19.81 -4.53
C SER A 210 9.90 19.60 -3.33
N TYR A 211 10.31 20.15 -2.20
CA TYR A 211 9.58 20.03 -0.92
C TYR A 211 9.39 18.59 -0.42
N ALA A 212 10.10 17.62 -0.97
CA ALA A 212 9.99 16.22 -0.61
C ALA A 212 10.95 15.78 0.52
N GLY A 213 11.71 16.68 1.09
CA GLY A 213 12.67 16.40 2.17
C GLY A 213 12.99 17.63 3.00
N GLY A 214 13.74 17.43 4.09
CA GLY A 214 14.18 18.54 4.92
C GLY A 214 13.18 18.97 5.98
N GLY A 215 12.84 18.06 6.91
CA GLY A 215 12.10 18.40 8.14
C GLY A 215 10.59 18.57 7.99
N TYR A 216 10.08 18.67 6.78
CA TYR A 216 8.69 19.04 6.56
C TYR A 216 7.78 17.93 6.02
N THR A 217 8.34 16.83 5.52
CA THR A 217 7.56 15.93 4.65
C THR A 217 7.94 14.47 4.75
N TYR A 218 8.02 13.92 5.93
CA TYR A 218 8.19 12.48 6.03
C TYR A 218 6.86 11.78 5.78
N GLY A 219 6.67 11.27 4.56
CA GLY A 219 5.73 10.20 4.28
C GLY A 219 6.20 8.88 4.88
N ASP A 220 5.45 7.84 4.67
CA ASP A 220 5.85 6.48 5.01
C ASP A 220 7.17 6.15 4.32
N LYS A 221 8.20 5.80 5.10
CA LYS A 221 9.54 5.48 4.62
C LYS A 221 9.59 4.24 3.72
N SER A 222 8.58 3.38 3.81
CA SER A 222 8.45 2.20 2.95
C SER A 222 8.05 2.54 1.52
N ILE A 223 7.33 3.66 1.34
CA ILE A 223 6.79 4.11 0.06
C ILE A 223 7.69 5.15 -0.60
N PHE A 224 8.38 5.92 0.20
CA PHE A 224 9.18 7.05 -0.25
C PHE A 224 10.54 7.05 0.46
N ASP A 225 11.65 7.11 -0.30
CA ASP A 225 12.98 7.18 0.28
C ASP A 225 13.29 8.60 0.82
N PRO A 226 13.15 8.85 2.12
CA PRO A 226 13.37 10.17 2.70
C PRO A 226 14.85 10.50 2.87
N THR A 227 15.74 9.50 2.80
CA THR A 227 17.16 9.70 3.06
C THR A 227 17.87 10.27 1.85
N THR A 228 17.44 9.89 0.65
CA THR A 228 18.04 10.30 -0.62
C THR A 228 17.17 11.27 -1.41
N ASN A 229 15.89 11.40 -1.07
CA ASN A 229 14.95 12.26 -1.79
C ASN A 229 14.85 11.91 -3.29
N ASN A 230 14.92 10.63 -3.63
CA ASN A 230 15.07 10.20 -5.00
C ASN A 230 13.75 9.83 -5.69
N GLY A 231 12.70 9.53 -4.96
CA GLY A 231 11.41 9.17 -5.55
C GLY A 231 10.63 8.14 -4.75
N HIS A 232 9.51 7.71 -5.32
CA HIS A 232 8.68 6.66 -4.77
C HIS A 232 9.32 5.30 -5.04
N VAL A 233 9.45 4.49 -3.99
CA VAL A 233 9.97 3.12 -4.09
C VAL A 233 8.86 2.22 -4.62
N PRO A 234 9.13 1.36 -5.62
CA PRO A 234 8.15 0.37 -6.08
C PRO A 234 7.69 -0.54 -4.94
N GLN A 235 6.39 -0.78 -4.87
CA GLN A 235 5.75 -1.63 -3.87
C GLN A 235 5.52 -3.04 -4.40
N SER A 236 5.35 -3.99 -3.49
CA SER A 236 5.03 -5.38 -3.85
C SER A 236 3.64 -5.51 -4.48
N ASP A 237 2.67 -4.75 -3.97
CA ASP A 237 1.38 -4.57 -4.63
C ASP A 237 1.46 -3.35 -5.55
N TYR A 238 1.21 -3.57 -6.85
CA TYR A 238 1.23 -2.48 -7.82
C TYR A 238 0.13 -1.44 -7.58
N LEU A 239 -0.91 -1.79 -6.83
CA LEU A 239 -1.97 -0.88 -6.44
C LEU A 239 -1.46 0.26 -5.56
N ASP A 240 -0.40 0.02 -4.81
CA ASP A 240 0.27 1.01 -3.95
C ASP A 240 1.42 1.75 -4.65
N ASN A 241 1.67 1.45 -5.93
CA ASN A 241 2.68 2.15 -6.70
C ASN A 241 2.23 3.57 -7.07
N PHE A 242 3.20 4.49 -7.08
CA PHE A 242 3.03 5.80 -7.70
C PHE A 242 2.95 5.67 -9.24
N PRO A 243 2.14 6.45 -9.93
CA PRO A 243 1.13 7.34 -9.39
C PRO A 243 -0.25 6.68 -9.29
N SER A 244 -1.06 7.11 -8.31
CA SER A 244 -2.49 6.78 -8.27
C SER A 244 -3.37 7.91 -8.82
N THR A 245 -2.79 9.09 -8.99
CA THR A 245 -3.42 10.29 -9.56
C THR A 245 -2.71 10.70 -10.84
N GLY A 246 -3.42 11.37 -11.76
CA GLY A 246 -2.80 11.82 -13.01
C GLY A 246 -3.49 13.02 -13.65
N ALA A 247 -2.77 13.67 -14.57
CA ALA A 247 -3.28 14.67 -15.50
C ALA A 247 -2.49 14.58 -16.81
N ASN A 248 -3.08 15.05 -17.89
CA ASN A 248 -2.42 15.05 -19.19
C ASN A 248 -1.11 15.86 -19.16
N GLY A 249 0.00 15.24 -19.59
CA GLY A 249 1.31 15.87 -19.62
C GLY A 249 2.09 15.84 -18.30
N LEU A 250 1.57 15.25 -17.21
CA LEU A 250 2.38 14.97 -16.03
C LEU A 250 3.40 13.88 -16.35
N TYR A 251 4.62 14.03 -15.82
CA TYR A 251 5.71 13.11 -16.13
C TYR A 251 6.57 12.79 -14.91
N PHE A 252 7.19 11.63 -14.94
CA PHE A 252 8.16 11.19 -13.93
C PHE A 252 9.30 10.40 -14.60
N TYR A 253 10.42 10.31 -13.89
CA TYR A 253 11.52 9.47 -14.31
C TYR A 253 11.40 8.09 -13.70
N LEU A 254 11.40 7.06 -14.54
CA LEU A 254 11.50 5.67 -14.08
C LEU A 254 12.98 5.31 -14.03
N VAL A 255 13.50 5.12 -12.83
CA VAL A 255 14.94 4.98 -12.55
C VAL A 255 15.25 3.53 -12.21
N THR A 256 16.32 3.01 -12.84
CA THR A 256 16.81 1.64 -12.58
C THR A 256 18.08 1.63 -11.76
N ASN A 257 18.39 0.49 -11.16
CA ASN A 257 19.60 0.26 -10.39
C ASN A 257 20.60 -0.55 -11.23
N GLY A 258 21.53 0.15 -11.90
CA GLY A 258 22.62 -0.49 -12.64
C GLY A 258 22.24 -1.22 -13.92
N ILE A 259 20.97 -1.13 -14.35
CA ILE A 259 20.51 -1.67 -15.63
C ILE A 259 20.27 -0.50 -16.58
N ASP A 260 20.89 -0.56 -17.74
CA ASP A 260 20.67 0.42 -18.80
C ASP A 260 19.24 0.28 -19.34
N ASN A 261 18.37 1.20 -18.95
CA ASN A 261 16.96 1.24 -19.35
C ASN A 261 16.68 2.29 -20.46
N SER A 262 17.74 2.92 -20.99
CA SER A 262 17.62 3.89 -22.05
C SER A 262 17.00 3.27 -23.31
N LEU A 263 16.37 4.09 -24.15
CA LEU A 263 15.76 3.65 -25.42
C LEU A 263 16.79 3.11 -26.42
N ASP A 264 18.08 3.36 -26.22
CA ASP A 264 19.16 2.83 -27.06
C ASP A 264 19.42 1.33 -26.80
N THR A 265 19.11 0.84 -25.61
CA THR A 265 19.40 -0.52 -25.15
C THR A 265 18.17 -1.32 -24.74
N THR A 266 17.07 -0.65 -24.45
CA THR A 266 15.84 -1.25 -23.94
C THR A 266 14.65 -0.84 -24.81
N THR A 267 13.91 -1.82 -25.29
CA THR A 267 12.63 -1.59 -25.99
C THR A 267 11.52 -1.53 -24.93
N TRP A 268 10.74 -0.47 -24.97
CA TRP A 268 9.63 -0.25 -24.07
C TRP A 268 8.28 -0.43 -24.73
N ALA A 269 7.35 -1.04 -24.00
CA ALA A 269 5.94 -1.13 -24.36
C ALA A 269 5.10 -0.63 -23.17
N VAL A 270 3.95 -0.03 -23.48
CA VAL A 270 2.95 0.40 -22.49
C VAL A 270 1.69 -0.42 -22.76
N LYS A 271 1.16 -1.03 -21.70
CA LYS A 271 -0.14 -1.70 -21.71
C LYS A 271 -1.08 -0.98 -20.75
N THR A 272 -2.34 -0.86 -21.15
CA THR A 272 -3.40 -0.30 -20.31
C THR A 272 -4.55 -1.29 -20.19
N SER A 273 -5.27 -1.28 -19.07
CA SER A 273 -6.46 -2.12 -18.89
C SER A 273 -7.66 -1.65 -19.72
N ASN A 274 -7.65 -0.40 -20.20
CA ASN A 274 -8.66 0.15 -21.10
C ASN A 274 -8.26 -0.14 -22.53
N VAL A 275 -8.95 -1.06 -23.16
CA VAL A 275 -8.53 -1.76 -24.40
C VAL A 275 -8.55 -0.90 -25.67
N ASP A 276 -9.17 0.28 -25.65
CA ASP A 276 -9.26 1.16 -26.84
C ASP A 276 -8.33 2.36 -26.72
N ASP A 277 -7.06 2.18 -27.09
CA ASP A 277 -6.04 3.24 -27.16
C ASP A 277 -6.39 4.38 -28.14
N SER A 278 -7.40 4.22 -28.97
CA SER A 278 -7.83 5.21 -29.96
C SER A 278 -8.88 6.19 -29.45
N SER A 279 -9.48 5.97 -28.25
CA SER A 279 -10.50 6.85 -27.72
C SER A 279 -9.88 8.06 -27.01
N LEU A 280 -10.49 9.24 -27.20
CA LEU A 280 -10.14 10.47 -26.47
C LEU A 280 -10.31 10.34 -24.94
N ASN A 281 -10.97 9.27 -24.47
CA ASN A 281 -11.22 8.96 -23.07
C ASN A 281 -10.12 8.10 -22.45
N ALA A 282 -9.22 7.54 -23.26
CA ALA A 282 -8.18 6.64 -22.81
C ALA A 282 -7.12 7.38 -21.99
N ILE A 283 -6.74 6.77 -20.87
CA ILE A 283 -5.59 7.19 -20.08
C ILE A 283 -4.47 6.19 -20.36
N THR A 284 -3.31 6.68 -20.78
CA THR A 284 -2.12 5.89 -21.13
C THR A 284 -0.85 6.63 -20.73
N ALA A 285 0.29 6.10 -21.12
CA ALA A 285 1.58 6.75 -20.95
C ALA A 285 2.41 6.64 -22.24
N SER A 286 3.35 7.56 -22.43
CA SER A 286 4.45 7.42 -23.38
C SER A 286 5.76 7.31 -22.63
N ILE A 287 6.72 6.58 -23.23
CA ILE A 287 8.09 6.49 -22.74
C ILE A 287 8.99 7.15 -23.77
N GLU A 288 9.74 8.12 -23.29
CA GLU A 288 10.55 8.99 -24.14
C GLU A 288 12.01 8.97 -23.71
N LYS A 289 12.90 9.25 -24.67
CA LYS A 289 14.31 9.47 -24.37
C LYS A 289 14.42 10.69 -23.48
N THR A 290 15.16 10.55 -22.40
CA THR A 290 15.34 11.66 -21.49
C THR A 290 16.66 12.38 -21.75
N GLU A 291 16.59 13.72 -21.74
CA GLU A 291 17.72 14.57 -21.43
C GLU A 291 17.69 14.90 -19.93
N ALA A 292 18.83 15.25 -19.38
CA ALA A 292 18.90 15.64 -17.97
C ALA A 292 17.85 16.73 -17.67
N PRO A 293 17.02 16.57 -16.60
CA PRO A 293 15.97 17.53 -16.33
C PRO A 293 16.55 18.92 -16.06
N SER A 294 16.09 19.89 -16.83
CA SER A 294 16.45 21.30 -16.65
C SER A 294 15.60 22.01 -15.60
N SER A 295 14.48 21.42 -15.20
CA SER A 295 13.52 22.02 -14.27
C SER A 295 13.89 21.80 -12.82
N LYS A 296 13.68 22.84 -12.01
CA LYS A 296 13.90 22.78 -10.54
C LYS A 296 13.12 21.63 -9.90
N GLY A 297 13.79 20.91 -9.00
CA GLY A 297 13.17 19.86 -8.18
C GLY A 297 13.15 18.48 -8.80
N PHE A 298 13.50 18.31 -10.07
CA PHE A 298 13.73 16.99 -10.63
C PHE A 298 15.16 16.53 -10.32
N LYS A 299 15.28 15.26 -9.94
CA LYS A 299 16.59 14.67 -9.68
C LYS A 299 17.27 14.29 -11.00
N VAL A 300 18.57 14.52 -11.07
CA VAL A 300 19.39 14.09 -12.18
C VAL A 300 19.99 12.74 -11.87
N TYR A 301 19.76 11.78 -12.75
CA TYR A 301 20.36 10.45 -12.71
C TYR A 301 21.22 10.25 -13.96
N ASP A 302 21.98 9.18 -14.00
CA ASP A 302 22.63 8.77 -15.25
C ASP A 302 21.57 8.49 -16.31
N ASN A 303 21.70 9.12 -17.48
CA ASN A 303 20.78 8.98 -18.62
C ASN A 303 20.61 7.52 -19.10
N LYS A 304 21.55 6.64 -18.75
CA LYS A 304 21.44 5.21 -19.01
C LYS A 304 20.52 4.48 -18.03
N ASN A 305 20.29 5.08 -16.88
CA ASN A 305 19.53 4.46 -15.80
C ASN A 305 18.17 5.13 -15.58
N MET A 306 17.68 5.92 -16.53
CA MET A 306 16.37 6.54 -16.43
C MET A 306 15.69 6.71 -17.79
N VAL A 307 14.37 6.63 -17.81
CA VAL A 307 13.51 7.01 -18.91
C VAL A 307 12.43 7.97 -18.44
N LEU A 308 11.98 8.84 -19.33
CA LEU A 308 10.87 9.75 -19.06
C LEU A 308 9.54 9.04 -19.37
N VAL A 309 8.65 9.01 -18.39
CA VAL A 309 7.29 8.50 -18.52
C VAL A 309 6.33 9.67 -18.44
N THR A 310 5.58 9.92 -19.51
CA THR A 310 4.60 11.02 -19.58
C THR A 310 3.20 10.45 -19.67
N LEU A 311 2.32 10.87 -18.75
CA LEU A 311 0.91 10.50 -18.79
C LEU A 311 0.17 11.23 -19.90
N LYS A 312 -0.70 10.53 -20.58
CA LYS A 312 -1.59 11.04 -21.64
C LYS A 312 -3.02 10.64 -21.34
N GLY A 313 -3.95 11.56 -21.55
CA GLY A 313 -5.35 11.28 -21.29
C GLY A 313 -6.23 12.51 -21.50
N PRO A 314 -7.50 12.45 -21.08
CA PRO A 314 -8.47 13.52 -21.24
C PRO A 314 -7.95 14.87 -20.79
N ASP A 315 -8.20 15.89 -21.61
CA ASP A 315 -7.90 17.29 -21.29
C ASP A 315 -9.02 18.18 -21.84
N SER A 316 -9.07 19.44 -21.40
CA SER A 316 -10.08 20.38 -21.84
C SER A 316 -9.85 20.83 -23.29
N SER A 317 -10.94 21.03 -24.03
CA SER A 317 -10.91 21.57 -25.37
C SER A 317 -10.35 23.01 -25.45
N SER A 318 -10.52 23.76 -24.36
CA SER A 318 -9.96 25.10 -24.19
C SER A 318 -9.66 25.35 -22.70
N LYS A 319 -8.56 26.04 -22.42
CA LYS A 319 -8.16 26.43 -21.05
C LYS A 319 -8.64 27.84 -20.68
N GLY A 320 -8.61 28.76 -21.64
CA GLY A 320 -8.90 30.18 -21.41
C GLY A 320 -10.34 30.62 -21.61
N GLU A 321 -11.20 29.77 -22.14
CA GLU A 321 -12.59 30.11 -22.41
C GLU A 321 -13.51 29.75 -21.24
N ASP A 322 -14.60 30.50 -21.08
CA ASP A 322 -15.60 30.23 -20.03
C ASP A 322 -16.40 28.95 -20.30
N LYS A 323 -16.45 28.52 -21.53
CA LYS A 323 -17.11 27.28 -21.93
C LYS A 323 -16.11 26.34 -22.60
N ALA A 324 -15.83 25.23 -21.97
CA ALA A 324 -15.02 24.16 -22.46
C ALA A 324 -15.69 22.82 -22.23
N THR A 325 -15.26 21.80 -22.95
CA THR A 325 -15.67 20.42 -22.76
C THR A 325 -14.44 19.55 -22.58
N ALA A 326 -14.58 18.42 -21.93
CA ALA A 326 -13.53 17.43 -21.81
C ALA A 326 -14.10 16.02 -22.02
N PRO A 327 -13.32 15.11 -22.62
CA PRO A 327 -13.67 13.70 -22.64
C PRO A 327 -13.78 13.15 -21.23
N THR A 328 -14.67 12.19 -21.02
CA THR A 328 -14.77 11.49 -19.72
C THR A 328 -13.54 10.63 -19.49
N ALA A 329 -12.89 10.76 -18.34
CA ALA A 329 -11.81 9.88 -17.95
C ALA A 329 -12.35 8.48 -17.60
N ASN A 330 -11.84 7.45 -18.25
CA ASN A 330 -12.19 6.05 -17.94
C ASN A 330 -11.34 5.56 -16.76
N LEU A 331 -11.91 5.56 -15.57
CA LEU A 331 -11.23 5.20 -14.32
C LEU A 331 -11.92 4.02 -13.61
N PRO A 332 -11.20 3.20 -12.84
CA PRO A 332 -9.74 3.18 -12.72
C PRO A 332 -9.06 2.58 -13.95
N VAL A 333 -7.79 2.90 -14.17
CA VAL A 333 -6.99 2.30 -15.24
C VAL A 333 -5.66 1.78 -14.72
N ASP A 334 -5.31 0.55 -15.06
CA ASP A 334 -4.00 -0.02 -14.84
C ASP A 334 -3.09 0.31 -16.02
N ILE A 335 -1.89 0.77 -15.71
CA ILE A 335 -0.84 1.04 -16.71
C ILE A 335 0.37 0.18 -16.33
N GLU A 336 0.82 -0.61 -17.29
CA GLU A 336 2.00 -1.45 -17.16
C GLU A 336 3.07 -1.02 -18.17
N LEU A 337 4.23 -0.63 -17.66
CA LEU A 337 5.41 -0.26 -18.43
C LEU A 337 6.33 -1.47 -18.50
N ILE A 338 6.61 -1.96 -19.71
CA ILE A 338 7.39 -3.19 -19.94
C ILE A 338 8.63 -2.84 -20.76
N GLY A 339 9.78 -2.78 -20.11
CA GLY A 339 11.07 -2.69 -20.74
C GLY A 339 11.64 -4.08 -21.06
N THR A 340 12.23 -4.24 -22.23
CA THR A 340 12.99 -5.45 -22.58
C THR A 340 14.37 -5.03 -23.03
N THR A 341 15.39 -5.35 -22.24
CA THR A 341 16.77 -5.04 -22.59
C THR A 341 17.26 -5.91 -23.76
N LYS A 342 18.33 -5.51 -24.43
CA LYS A 342 18.97 -6.34 -25.49
C LYS A 342 19.38 -7.73 -24.98
N GLN A 343 19.68 -7.87 -23.71
CA GLN A 343 19.99 -9.15 -23.05
C GLN A 343 18.73 -9.94 -22.69
N GLY A 344 17.53 -9.38 -22.96
CA GLY A 344 16.25 -10.01 -22.70
C GLY A 344 15.78 -9.93 -21.25
N VAL A 345 16.38 -9.05 -20.43
CA VAL A 345 15.89 -8.77 -19.07
C VAL A 345 14.61 -7.94 -19.19
N LYS A 346 13.58 -8.34 -18.44
CA LYS A 346 12.32 -7.59 -18.34
C LYS A 346 12.39 -6.60 -17.17
N LEU A 347 12.02 -5.37 -17.47
CA LEU A 347 11.82 -4.29 -16.53
C LEU A 347 10.33 -4.00 -16.48
N ILE A 348 9.69 -4.19 -15.32
CA ILE A 348 8.24 -4.01 -15.24
C ILE A 348 7.94 -3.01 -14.15
N TYR A 349 7.11 -2.04 -14.50
CA TYR A 349 6.54 -1.11 -13.55
C TYR A 349 5.05 -0.96 -13.83
N LYS A 350 4.21 -1.39 -12.89
CA LYS A 350 2.75 -1.32 -12.99
C LYS A 350 2.20 -0.40 -11.92
N PHE A 351 1.18 0.36 -12.26
CA PHE A 351 0.49 1.26 -11.33
C PHE A 351 -0.97 1.46 -11.76
N ARG A 352 -1.81 1.94 -10.84
CA ARG A 352 -3.23 2.18 -11.09
C ARG A 352 -3.59 3.64 -10.89
N ILE A 353 -4.08 4.28 -11.95
CA ILE A 353 -4.68 5.63 -11.86
C ILE A 353 -6.13 5.50 -11.41
N THR A 354 -6.46 6.13 -10.28
CA THR A 354 -7.80 6.16 -9.68
C THR A 354 -8.45 7.53 -9.74
N GLN A 355 -7.65 8.60 -9.95
CA GLN A 355 -8.15 9.97 -10.10
C GLN A 355 -7.45 10.67 -11.25
N TRP A 356 -8.22 11.40 -12.05
CA TRP A 356 -7.71 12.16 -13.19
C TRP A 356 -8.08 13.63 -13.08
N PHE A 357 -7.12 14.50 -13.34
CA PHE A 357 -7.26 15.93 -13.15
C PHE A 357 -7.13 16.70 -14.48
N ILE A 358 -7.89 17.78 -14.55
CA ILE A 358 -7.78 18.81 -15.60
C ILE A 358 -7.59 20.17 -14.92
N ASN A 359 -6.62 20.95 -15.38
CA ASN A 359 -6.44 22.32 -14.93
C ASN A 359 -6.90 23.32 -16.00
N ARG A 360 -7.18 24.56 -15.62
CA ARG A 360 -7.61 25.63 -16.52
C ARG A 360 -6.43 26.43 -17.11
N GLY A 361 -5.19 25.88 -17.08
CA GLY A 361 -3.98 26.58 -17.57
C GLY A 361 -3.69 27.85 -16.79
N ASP A 362 -3.26 28.89 -17.47
CA ASP A 362 -2.89 30.19 -16.86
C ASP A 362 -4.09 31.09 -16.54
N PHE A 363 -5.31 30.58 -16.69
CA PHE A 363 -6.53 31.37 -16.43
C PHE A 363 -6.87 31.39 -14.96
N VAL A 364 -6.77 32.57 -14.36
CA VAL A 364 -7.16 32.83 -12.97
C VAL A 364 -8.55 33.43 -12.90
N ALA A 365 -9.33 33.03 -11.91
CA ALA A 365 -10.69 33.51 -11.70
C ALA A 365 -11.15 33.32 -10.25
N TRP A 366 -12.34 33.77 -9.96
CA TRP A 366 -13.03 33.59 -8.69
C TRP A 366 -13.35 32.13 -8.41
N PRO A 367 -13.53 31.75 -7.14
CA PRO A 367 -13.91 30.38 -6.78
C PRO A 367 -15.14 29.87 -7.51
N ALA A 368 -16.19 30.69 -7.58
CA ALA A 368 -17.45 30.33 -8.26
C ALA A 368 -17.26 30.10 -9.77
N GLN A 369 -16.47 30.95 -10.44
CA GLN A 369 -16.18 30.81 -11.86
C GLN A 369 -15.31 29.58 -12.16
N GLN A 370 -14.34 29.27 -11.30
CA GLN A 370 -13.53 28.05 -11.44
C GLN A 370 -14.38 26.81 -11.23
N LYS A 371 -15.29 26.85 -10.26
CA LYS A 371 -16.26 25.76 -10.02
C LYS A 371 -17.17 25.55 -11.22
N GLU A 372 -17.77 26.62 -11.72
CA GLU A 372 -18.66 26.58 -12.88
C GLU A 372 -17.96 26.04 -14.12
N TRP A 373 -16.70 26.45 -14.35
CA TRP A 373 -15.90 25.94 -15.45
C TRP A 373 -15.65 24.43 -15.32
N CYS A 374 -15.27 23.93 -14.13
CA CYS A 374 -15.07 22.50 -13.90
C CYS A 374 -16.36 21.69 -14.13
N GLU A 375 -17.49 22.20 -13.66
CA GLU A 375 -18.80 21.55 -13.84
C GLU A 375 -19.24 21.58 -15.31
N GLY A 376 -18.86 22.62 -16.05
CA GLY A 376 -19.09 22.78 -17.47
C GLY A 376 -18.33 21.79 -18.36
N LEU A 377 -17.25 21.19 -17.86
CA LEU A 377 -16.49 20.15 -18.59
C LEU A 377 -17.26 18.82 -18.74
N GLY A 378 -18.42 18.66 -18.11
CA GLY A 378 -19.21 17.43 -18.14
C GLY A 378 -18.98 16.55 -16.91
N ASN A 379 -18.26 15.44 -17.05
CA ASN A 379 -18.03 14.50 -15.94
C ASN A 379 -16.88 14.91 -15.00
N TYR A 380 -16.78 16.23 -14.73
CA TYR A 380 -15.77 16.77 -13.82
C TYR A 380 -16.44 17.62 -12.75
N ARG A 381 -15.76 17.81 -11.65
CA ARG A 381 -16.09 18.73 -10.57
C ARG A 381 -14.86 19.49 -10.14
N GLN A 382 -15.02 20.62 -9.48
CA GLN A 382 -13.89 21.26 -8.83
C GLN A 382 -13.26 20.31 -7.79
N ALA A 383 -11.95 20.22 -7.77
CA ALA A 383 -11.23 19.39 -6.82
C ALA A 383 -11.47 19.88 -5.38
N ASN A 384 -11.67 18.97 -4.45
CA ASN A 384 -11.69 19.31 -3.03
C ASN A 384 -10.28 19.23 -2.44
N VAL A 385 -10.16 19.59 -1.17
CA VAL A 385 -8.87 19.62 -0.46
C VAL A 385 -8.17 18.25 -0.52
N ARG A 386 -8.90 17.16 -0.32
CA ARG A 386 -8.33 15.81 -0.23
C ARG A 386 -8.01 15.19 -1.58
N ASP A 387 -8.63 15.67 -2.64
CA ASP A 387 -8.20 15.31 -4.00
C ASP A 387 -6.79 15.87 -4.30
N LEU A 388 -6.39 16.95 -3.63
CA LEU A 388 -5.15 17.66 -3.94
C LEU A 388 -4.04 17.45 -2.90
N SER A 389 -4.35 17.46 -1.61
CA SER A 389 -3.33 17.49 -0.56
C SER A 389 -3.78 16.81 0.73
N ASN A 390 -2.83 16.14 1.40
CA ASN A 390 -3.02 15.61 2.76
C ASN A 390 -2.62 16.62 3.86
N ALA A 391 -2.26 17.84 3.50
CA ALA A 391 -1.95 18.90 4.45
C ALA A 391 -3.16 19.24 5.35
N ARG A 392 -2.89 19.87 6.48
CA ARG A 392 -3.92 20.37 7.40
C ARG A 392 -4.14 21.85 7.15
N LEU A 393 -5.39 22.29 7.22
CA LEU A 393 -5.72 23.71 7.18
C LEU A 393 -5.23 24.38 8.47
N ASN A 394 -4.53 25.50 8.31
CA ASN A 394 -4.16 26.35 9.43
C ASN A 394 -5.36 27.13 9.96
N SER A 395 -5.48 27.21 11.27
CA SER A 395 -6.17 28.35 11.87
C SER A 395 -5.26 29.60 11.74
N LEU A 396 -5.82 30.70 11.35
CA LEU A 396 -5.14 31.98 11.01
C LEU A 396 -4.17 32.54 12.08
N SER A 397 -3.94 31.87 13.20
CA SER A 397 -3.08 32.31 14.28
C SER A 397 -1.64 31.81 14.23
N ASP A 398 -1.28 30.87 13.36
CA ASP A 398 0.03 30.24 13.33
C ASP A 398 0.78 30.48 12.01
N ASN A 399 1.41 31.63 11.94
CA ASN A 399 2.20 32.11 10.78
C ASN A 399 3.48 31.32 10.53
N PHE A 400 3.64 30.11 10.57
CA PHE A 400 4.86 29.35 10.25
C PHE A 400 5.02 28.07 11.08
N HIS A 401 4.04 27.17 11.05
CA HIS A 401 4.31 25.82 11.53
C HIS A 401 4.74 24.88 10.39
N PRO A 402 5.81 24.08 10.59
CA PRO A 402 6.33 23.17 9.57
C PRO A 402 5.39 22.00 9.20
N HIS A 403 4.18 21.97 9.73
CA HIS A 403 3.20 20.90 9.52
C HIS A 403 2.13 21.23 8.47
N HIS A 404 2.23 22.35 7.78
CA HIS A 404 1.21 22.84 6.84
C HIS A 404 1.36 22.32 5.42
N ASN A 405 2.53 21.81 5.07
CA ASN A 405 2.80 21.27 3.76
C ASN A 405 2.34 19.80 3.68
N TYR A 406 2.12 19.31 2.46
CA TYR A 406 1.83 17.90 2.26
C TYR A 406 2.97 16.99 2.76
N LYS A 407 2.64 15.78 3.12
CA LYS A 407 3.61 14.69 3.29
C LYS A 407 3.53 13.76 2.08
N ARG A 408 4.68 13.42 1.49
CA ARG A 408 4.70 12.52 0.33
C ARG A 408 4.04 11.17 0.67
N ALA A 409 3.05 10.82 -0.12
CA ALA A 409 2.34 9.56 -0.01
C ALA A 409 1.56 9.28 -1.31
N VAL A 410 1.33 8.03 -1.62
CA VAL A 410 0.43 7.59 -2.68
C VAL A 410 -1.01 7.56 -2.14
N HIS A 411 -2.02 7.71 -2.99
CA HIS A 411 -3.46 7.76 -2.65
C HIS A 411 -3.92 8.91 -1.75
N GLN A 412 -3.11 9.95 -1.59
CA GLN A 412 -3.45 11.05 -0.68
C GLN A 412 -3.49 12.43 -1.36
N GLY A 413 -3.74 12.45 -2.66
CA GLY A 413 -3.96 13.65 -3.44
C GLY A 413 -2.84 13.98 -4.43
N LEU A 414 -3.21 14.74 -5.46
CA LEU A 414 -2.37 15.05 -6.61
C LEU A 414 -1.02 15.66 -6.21
N LEU A 415 -1.02 16.72 -5.40
CA LEU A 415 0.20 17.42 -4.98
C LEU A 415 1.06 16.55 -4.07
N THR A 416 0.41 15.72 -3.26
CA THR A 416 1.08 14.80 -2.35
C THR A 416 1.92 13.77 -3.09
N GLU A 417 1.42 13.29 -4.23
CA GLU A 417 2.14 12.34 -5.08
C GLU A 417 3.19 13.02 -5.95
N TRP A 418 2.81 14.08 -6.67
CA TRP A 418 3.59 14.64 -7.77
C TRP A 418 4.56 15.74 -7.35
N GLY A 419 4.29 16.44 -6.24
CA GLY A 419 5.11 17.54 -5.77
C GLY A 419 4.73 18.88 -6.36
N ALA A 420 5.71 19.74 -6.57
CA ALA A 420 5.51 21.11 -6.99
C ALA A 420 5.02 21.18 -8.45
N MET A 421 3.73 21.47 -8.63
CA MET A 421 3.06 21.47 -9.93
C MET A 421 3.59 22.55 -10.88
N ALA A 422 4.02 23.70 -10.36
CA ALA A 422 4.52 24.80 -11.18
C ALA A 422 5.74 24.44 -12.05
N TYR A 423 6.35 23.28 -11.83
CA TYR A 423 7.50 22.83 -12.60
C TYR A 423 7.15 21.77 -13.69
N PHE A 424 5.87 21.44 -13.85
CA PHE A 424 5.39 20.56 -14.92
C PHE A 424 4.88 21.37 -16.11
N SER A 425 5.80 21.90 -16.91
CA SER A 425 5.45 22.75 -18.06
C SER A 425 4.56 22.03 -19.09
N GLY A 426 4.75 20.73 -19.31
CA GLY A 426 3.96 19.94 -20.25
C GLY A 426 2.52 19.66 -19.82
N ALA A 427 2.21 19.83 -18.54
CA ALA A 427 0.89 19.56 -17.96
C ALA A 427 0.04 20.83 -17.72
N ASN A 428 0.47 21.96 -18.26
CA ASN A 428 -0.20 23.27 -18.11
C ASN A 428 -0.39 23.75 -16.66
N PHE A 429 0.36 23.20 -15.71
CA PHE A 429 0.43 23.70 -14.33
C PHE A 429 1.54 24.75 -14.13
N TYR A 430 2.29 25.03 -15.19
CA TYR A 430 3.40 25.96 -15.16
C TYR A 430 2.98 27.34 -14.63
N ASN A 431 3.76 27.90 -13.71
CA ASN A 431 3.52 29.15 -12.99
C ASN A 431 2.32 29.17 -12.03
N GLN A 432 1.56 28.12 -11.91
CA GLN A 432 0.44 28.09 -10.97
C GLN A 432 0.93 28.10 -9.52
N THR A 433 0.60 29.16 -8.76
CA THR A 433 1.00 29.29 -7.37
C THR A 433 -0.09 28.81 -6.42
N TYR A 434 -1.34 29.24 -6.65
CA TYR A 434 -2.49 28.91 -5.81
C TYR A 434 -3.66 28.40 -6.64
N GLY A 435 -4.31 27.36 -6.15
CA GLY A 435 -5.51 26.77 -6.76
C GLY A 435 -6.70 26.80 -5.81
N TRP A 436 -7.87 27.18 -6.32
CA TRP A 436 -9.11 27.09 -5.56
C TRP A 436 -9.54 25.64 -5.39
N THR A 437 -10.08 25.34 -4.21
CA THR A 437 -10.74 24.07 -3.93
C THR A 437 -12.25 24.26 -3.73
N SER A 438 -13.02 23.18 -3.77
CA SER A 438 -14.43 23.20 -3.36
C SER A 438 -14.61 23.17 -1.84
N GLY A 439 -13.51 23.13 -1.08
CA GLY A 439 -13.53 23.05 0.38
C GLY A 439 -13.91 24.36 1.04
N ILE A 440 -14.64 24.27 2.14
CA ILE A 440 -15.00 25.39 3.01
C ILE A 440 -14.38 25.16 4.37
N SER A 441 -13.76 26.16 4.91
CA SER A 441 -13.15 26.16 6.24
C SER A 441 -14.22 25.99 7.32
N PRO A 442 -14.14 24.94 8.15
CA PRO A 442 -15.14 24.68 9.18
C PRO A 442 -15.12 25.70 10.31
N SER A 443 -14.04 26.46 10.46
CA SER A 443 -13.86 27.42 11.53
C SER A 443 -14.52 28.78 11.25
N ASN A 444 -14.57 29.20 9.99
CA ASN A 444 -14.97 30.56 9.62
C ASN A 444 -15.83 30.66 8.34
N GLY A 445 -16.10 29.53 7.67
CA GLY A 445 -16.88 29.51 6.44
C GLY A 445 -16.17 30.04 5.18
N ASN A 446 -14.89 30.29 5.25
CA ASN A 446 -14.10 30.79 4.13
C ASN A 446 -13.83 29.70 3.09
N VAL A 447 -13.60 30.10 1.83
CA VAL A 447 -13.20 29.18 0.76
C VAL A 447 -11.73 28.80 0.94
N ILE A 448 -11.44 27.47 0.85
CA ILE A 448 -10.09 26.96 0.98
C ILE A 448 -9.38 26.97 -0.39
N TYR A 449 -8.13 27.41 -0.39
CA TYR A 449 -7.22 27.30 -1.53
C TYR A 449 -5.91 26.60 -1.14
N VAL A 450 -5.22 26.07 -2.11
CA VAL A 450 -4.01 25.27 -1.93
C VAL A 450 -2.83 25.93 -2.64
N ASN A 451 -1.67 25.92 -1.99
CA ASN A 451 -0.42 26.24 -2.67
C ASN A 451 0.01 25.07 -3.54
N MET A 452 0.11 25.28 -4.85
CA MET A 452 0.39 24.24 -5.84
C MET A 452 1.81 23.68 -5.79
N ASN A 453 2.70 24.29 -5.04
CA ASN A 453 4.09 23.83 -4.89
C ASN A 453 4.31 23.07 -3.57
N THR A 454 3.66 23.50 -2.50
CA THR A 454 3.89 22.97 -1.15
C THR A 454 2.71 22.16 -0.62
N GLY A 455 1.56 22.19 -1.32
CA GLY A 455 0.32 21.59 -0.86
C GLY A 455 -0.27 22.21 0.39
N ALA A 456 0.30 23.34 0.87
CA ALA A 456 -0.19 24.05 2.04
C ALA A 456 -1.59 24.62 1.78
N LEU A 457 -2.44 24.53 2.78
CA LEU A 457 -3.83 24.95 2.72
C LEU A 457 -3.99 26.31 3.41
N TYR A 458 -4.76 27.14 2.77
CA TYR A 458 -5.14 28.46 3.30
C TYR A 458 -6.64 28.65 3.09
N ASP A 459 -7.22 29.60 3.80
CA ASP A 459 -8.60 30.02 3.53
C ASP A 459 -8.71 31.53 3.36
N ASN A 460 -9.72 31.98 2.62
CA ASN A 460 -9.99 33.38 2.43
C ASN A 460 -11.49 33.70 2.37
N LYS A 461 -11.85 34.81 2.99
CA LYS A 461 -13.22 35.33 2.94
C LYS A 461 -13.41 36.08 1.62
N VAL A 462 -13.97 35.36 0.66
CA VAL A 462 -14.28 35.93 -0.66
C VAL A 462 -15.68 36.53 -0.62
N THR A 463 -15.81 37.79 -0.23
CA THR A 463 -17.11 38.50 -0.10
C THR A 463 -17.44 39.41 -1.27
N THR A 464 -16.42 39.83 -2.01
CA THR A 464 -16.54 40.72 -3.16
C THR A 464 -15.57 40.30 -4.25
N LYS A 465 -15.86 40.71 -5.48
CA LYS A 465 -14.99 40.39 -6.63
C LYS A 465 -13.76 41.28 -6.61
N GLU A 466 -12.68 40.77 -6.03
CA GLU A 466 -11.38 41.44 -5.94
C GLU A 466 -10.36 40.70 -6.80
N PRO A 467 -9.70 41.32 -7.78
CA PRO A 467 -8.72 40.65 -8.65
C PRO A 467 -7.55 39.98 -7.91
N SER A 468 -7.26 40.47 -6.68
CA SER A 468 -6.23 39.87 -5.82
C SER A 468 -6.51 38.48 -5.31
N TYR A 469 -7.74 37.96 -5.50
CA TYR A 469 -8.19 36.65 -5.08
C TYR A 469 -8.55 35.73 -6.27
N ASP A 470 -8.05 36.07 -7.45
CA ASP A 470 -8.19 35.22 -8.62
C ASP A 470 -7.09 34.16 -8.59
N TYR A 471 -7.47 32.87 -8.45
CA TYR A 471 -6.57 31.74 -8.45
C TYR A 471 -6.95 30.73 -9.52
N TYR A 472 -6.09 29.72 -9.72
CA TYR A 472 -6.23 28.73 -10.75
C TYR A 472 -7.35 27.72 -10.48
N GLY A 473 -7.94 27.17 -11.54
CA GLY A 473 -8.97 26.13 -11.48
C GLY A 473 -8.37 24.75 -11.67
N ILE A 474 -8.77 23.83 -10.78
CA ILE A 474 -8.38 22.41 -10.87
C ILE A 474 -9.64 21.56 -10.72
N CYS A 475 -9.86 20.74 -11.72
CA CYS A 475 -10.99 19.84 -11.81
C CYS A 475 -10.53 18.39 -11.65
N VAL A 476 -11.40 17.56 -11.10
CA VAL A 476 -11.19 16.12 -10.97
C VAL A 476 -12.38 15.38 -11.59
N ALA A 477 -12.13 14.26 -12.23
CA ALA A 477 -13.16 13.37 -12.77
C ALA A 477 -14.07 12.86 -11.65
N LYS A 478 -15.39 12.74 -11.97
CA LYS A 478 -16.42 12.26 -11.03
C LYS A 478 -16.41 10.75 -10.92
#